data_267b2ee55c5faa63280a37f08d7a94b8
#
_entry.id   267b2ee55c5faa63280a37f08d7a94b8
#
_cell.length_a   1.000
_cell.length_b   1.000
_cell.length_c   1.000
_cell.angle_alpha   90.00
_cell.angle_beta   90.00
_cell.angle_gamma   90.00
#
_symmetry.space_group_name_H-M   'P 1'
#
loop_
_entity.id
_entity.type
_entity.pdbx_description
1 polymer ?
#
loop_
_entity_poly.entity_id
_entity_poly.type
_entity_poly.pdbx_seq_one_letter_code
_entity_poly.pdbx_strand_id
1 'polypeptide(L)'
;HGHPLVTTASRDKALELATHLTRFEGRATLMLVPFGILQREIVAKSLRPLRVVMYRRFMMRIAAELARKVGATVLVSGESLGQVASQTLENMMVIQTATTMPILRPLVGMDKNEIIVEARKLGTFETSILPDEDCCTLFTPPHPETHARIKEVEESESRLEVDRMVNDALAQTEVMRLSFPPRPA
;
A
#
# COMPACT_ATOMS: atom_id res chain seq x y z
N HIS A 1 -7.17 -1.39 1.53
CA HIS A 1 -8.06 -2.43 1.00
C HIS A 1 -9.04 -1.84 -0.01
N GLY A 2 -9.49 -2.67 -0.99
CA GLY A 2 -10.36 -2.22 -2.09
C GLY A 2 -11.85 -2.07 -1.76
N HIS A 3 -12.27 -2.29 -0.51
CA HIS A 3 -13.66 -2.09 -0.11
C HIS A 3 -14.13 -0.64 -0.40
N PRO A 4 -15.38 -0.39 -0.82
CA PRO A 4 -16.48 -1.36 -0.97
C PRO A 4 -16.52 -2.12 -2.31
N LEU A 5 -15.52 -2.00 -3.17
CA LEU A 5 -15.54 -2.56 -4.53
C LEU A 5 -15.13 -4.05 -4.59
N VAL A 6 -14.49 -4.56 -3.55
CA VAL A 6 -14.07 -5.97 -3.40
C VAL A 6 -14.49 -6.50 -2.02
N THR A 7 -14.34 -7.81 -1.82
CA THR A 7 -14.63 -8.48 -0.55
C THR A 7 -13.73 -7.99 0.60
N THR A 8 -14.03 -8.38 1.85
CA THR A 8 -13.20 -8.05 3.02
C THR A 8 -11.97 -8.94 3.16
N ALA A 9 -11.78 -9.93 2.32
CA ALA A 9 -10.73 -10.95 2.45
C ALA A 9 -9.32 -10.34 2.62
N SER A 10 -8.95 -9.33 1.83
CA SER A 10 -7.65 -8.65 1.95
C SER A 10 -7.52 -7.88 3.28
N ARG A 11 -8.61 -7.30 3.79
CA ARG A 11 -8.67 -6.63 5.09
C ARG A 11 -8.47 -7.63 6.23
N ASP A 12 -9.19 -8.75 6.17
CA ASP A 12 -9.16 -9.78 7.22
C ASP A 12 -7.78 -10.46 7.27
N LYS A 13 -7.18 -10.73 6.10
CA LYS A 13 -5.79 -11.21 5.98
C LYS A 13 -4.79 -10.22 6.60
N ALA A 14 -4.92 -8.93 6.30
CA ALA A 14 -4.05 -7.89 6.87
C ALA A 14 -4.18 -7.83 8.40
N LEU A 15 -5.39 -7.96 8.94
CA LEU A 15 -5.65 -8.02 10.38
C LEU A 15 -4.99 -9.25 11.03
N GLU A 16 -5.13 -10.42 10.41
CA GLU A 16 -4.52 -11.66 10.90
C GLU A 16 -3.00 -11.55 10.93
N LEU A 17 -2.38 -11.08 9.83
CA LEU A 17 -0.92 -10.87 9.74
C LEU A 17 -0.44 -9.84 10.77
N ALA A 18 -1.12 -8.72 10.91
CA ALA A 18 -0.76 -7.70 11.90
C ALA A 18 -0.88 -8.24 13.33
N THR A 19 -1.92 -9.02 13.62
CA THR A 19 -2.09 -9.68 14.92
C THR A 19 -0.97 -10.67 15.18
N HIS A 20 -0.60 -11.50 14.19
CA HIS A 20 0.52 -12.43 14.32
C HIS A 20 1.83 -11.71 14.64
N LEU A 21 2.12 -10.60 13.96
CA LEU A 21 3.35 -9.83 14.18
C LEU A 21 3.43 -9.18 15.57
N THR A 22 2.31 -8.96 16.26
CA THR A 22 2.35 -8.48 17.67
C THR A 22 3.08 -9.41 18.61
N ARG A 23 3.28 -10.69 18.26
CA ARG A 23 4.09 -11.64 19.02
C ARG A 23 5.55 -11.21 19.13
N PHE A 24 6.05 -10.46 18.15
CA PHE A 24 7.43 -9.96 18.11
C PHE A 24 7.54 -8.56 18.73
N GLU A 25 6.56 -7.68 18.46
CA GLU A 25 6.59 -6.27 18.84
C GLU A 25 5.78 -5.94 20.10
N GLY A 26 4.98 -6.91 20.60
CA GLY A 26 4.09 -6.75 21.74
C GLY A 26 2.85 -5.93 21.45
N ARG A 27 2.93 -4.90 20.59
CA ARG A 27 1.81 -4.02 20.21
C ARG A 27 1.94 -3.54 18.78
N ALA A 28 0.80 -3.35 18.12
CA ALA A 28 0.73 -2.71 16.81
C ALA A 28 -0.52 -1.83 16.70
N THR A 29 -0.46 -0.81 15.86
CA THR A 29 -1.63 -0.05 15.43
C THR A 29 -1.85 -0.32 13.95
N LEU A 30 -2.97 -0.98 13.64
CA LEU A 30 -3.38 -1.24 12.26
C LEU A 30 -4.32 -0.13 11.81
N MET A 31 -3.99 0.52 10.70
CA MET A 31 -4.80 1.56 10.07
C MET A 31 -5.33 1.02 8.74
N LEU A 32 -6.63 0.82 8.66
CA LEU A 32 -7.31 0.25 7.49
C LEU A 32 -7.95 1.37 6.68
N VAL A 33 -7.39 1.62 5.51
CA VAL A 33 -7.84 2.70 4.61
C VAL A 33 -8.70 2.10 3.50
N PRO A 34 -9.98 2.53 3.33
CA PRO A 34 -10.81 2.10 2.20
C PRO A 34 -10.36 2.83 0.94
N PHE A 35 -9.74 2.10 0.03
CA PHE A 35 -9.10 2.65 -1.16
C PHE A 35 -9.94 2.53 -2.45
N GLY A 36 -11.01 1.72 -2.43
CA GLY A 36 -11.79 1.40 -3.63
C GLY A 36 -12.42 2.62 -4.31
N ILE A 37 -13.02 3.53 -3.54
CA ILE A 37 -13.64 4.75 -4.10
C ILE A 37 -12.58 5.64 -4.75
N LEU A 38 -11.43 5.80 -4.09
CA LEU A 38 -10.29 6.56 -4.59
C LEU A 38 -9.74 5.96 -5.90
N GLN A 39 -9.62 4.62 -5.96
CA GLN A 39 -9.22 3.93 -7.19
C GLN A 39 -10.17 4.22 -8.35
N ARG A 40 -11.48 4.17 -8.11
CA ARG A 40 -12.49 4.46 -9.14
C ARG A 40 -12.33 5.87 -9.69
N GLU A 41 -12.04 6.85 -8.86
CA GLU A 41 -11.82 8.22 -9.30
C GLU A 41 -10.52 8.36 -10.10
N ILE A 42 -9.44 7.70 -9.67
CA ILE A 42 -8.18 7.63 -10.44
C ILE A 42 -8.44 7.01 -11.82
N VAL A 43 -9.18 5.90 -11.88
CA VAL A 43 -9.51 5.23 -13.15
C VAL A 43 -10.25 6.14 -14.12
N ALA A 44 -11.16 6.96 -13.60
CA ALA A 44 -11.98 7.85 -14.41
C ALA A 44 -11.20 9.02 -15.03
N LYS A 45 -10.15 9.50 -14.36
CA LYS A 45 -9.48 10.77 -14.71
C LYS A 45 -8.01 10.62 -15.11
N SER A 46 -7.35 9.51 -14.76
CA SER A 46 -5.92 9.30 -15.04
C SER A 46 -5.65 8.57 -16.35
N LEU A 47 -4.43 8.72 -16.89
CA LEU A 47 -3.96 7.96 -18.03
C LEU A 47 -3.88 6.47 -17.67
N ARG A 48 -4.48 5.62 -18.53
CA ARG A 48 -4.62 4.19 -18.27
C ARG A 48 -3.31 3.47 -17.90
N PRO A 49 -2.18 3.64 -18.62
CA PRO A 49 -0.93 2.97 -18.27
C PRO A 49 -0.37 3.38 -16.89
N LEU A 50 -0.60 4.63 -16.46
CA LEU A 50 -0.06 5.19 -15.22
C LEU A 50 -0.87 4.83 -13.97
N ARG A 51 -2.02 4.16 -14.09
CA ARG A 51 -2.95 3.90 -12.95
C ARG A 51 -2.25 3.27 -11.75
N VAL A 52 -1.42 2.25 -11.97
CA VAL A 52 -0.73 1.55 -10.87
C VAL A 52 0.25 2.49 -10.15
N VAL A 53 0.99 3.32 -10.89
CA VAL A 53 1.86 4.34 -10.32
C VAL A 53 1.06 5.36 -9.52
N MET A 54 -0.10 5.81 -10.06
CA MET A 54 -1.01 6.72 -9.36
C MET A 54 -1.53 6.13 -8.06
N TYR A 55 -1.98 4.86 -8.05
CA TYR A 55 -2.39 4.19 -6.81
C TYR A 55 -1.30 4.22 -5.75
N ARG A 56 -0.07 3.87 -6.13
CA ARG A 56 1.08 3.88 -5.22
C ARG A 56 1.38 5.28 -4.69
N ARG A 57 1.33 6.31 -5.53
CA ARG A 57 1.53 7.70 -5.09
C ARG A 57 0.48 8.13 -4.06
N PHE A 58 -0.80 7.85 -4.30
CA PHE A 58 -1.86 8.12 -3.32
C PHE A 58 -1.66 7.33 -2.02
N MET A 59 -1.28 6.05 -2.10
CA MET A 59 -0.96 5.24 -0.92
C MET A 59 0.17 5.86 -0.10
N MET A 60 1.24 6.36 -0.75
CA MET A 60 2.36 7.02 -0.04
C MET A 60 1.95 8.33 0.60
N ARG A 61 1.10 9.17 -0.05
CA ARG A 61 0.57 10.39 0.57
C ARG A 61 -0.27 10.08 1.80
N ILE A 62 -1.21 9.16 1.68
CA ILE A 62 -2.07 8.76 2.80
C ILE A 62 -1.22 8.19 3.94
N ALA A 63 -0.27 7.30 3.65
CA ALA A 63 0.62 6.73 4.65
C ALA A 63 1.46 7.81 5.34
N ALA A 64 1.97 8.80 4.61
CA ALA A 64 2.74 9.90 5.19
C ALA A 64 1.89 10.77 6.11
N GLU A 65 0.64 11.08 5.76
CA GLU A 65 -0.26 11.82 6.64
C GLU A 65 -0.62 11.03 7.91
N LEU A 66 -0.88 9.72 7.79
CA LEU A 66 -1.12 8.85 8.93
C LEU A 66 0.13 8.74 9.82
N ALA A 67 1.31 8.62 9.22
CA ALA A 67 2.58 8.59 9.94
C ALA A 67 2.81 9.88 10.75
N ARG A 68 2.57 11.06 10.18
CA ARG A 68 2.66 12.34 10.89
C ARG A 68 1.71 12.41 12.08
N LYS A 69 0.47 11.93 11.94
CA LYS A 69 -0.52 11.89 13.04
C LYS A 69 -0.07 11.06 14.24
N VAL A 70 0.76 10.05 14.03
CA VAL A 70 1.28 9.19 15.11
C VAL A 70 2.73 9.51 15.48
N GLY A 71 3.32 10.57 14.92
CA GLY A 71 4.68 11.02 15.23
C GLY A 71 5.77 10.15 14.59
N ALA A 72 5.45 9.34 13.57
CA ALA A 72 6.45 8.59 12.83
C ALA A 72 7.16 9.50 11.81
N THR A 73 8.45 9.26 11.59
CA THR A 73 9.33 10.08 10.75
C THR A 73 9.76 9.38 9.46
N VAL A 74 9.41 8.11 9.30
CA VAL A 74 9.80 7.27 8.17
C VAL A 74 8.66 6.32 7.81
N LEU A 75 8.55 5.98 6.53
CA LEU A 75 7.71 4.90 6.03
C LEU A 75 8.57 3.67 5.76
N VAL A 76 7.98 2.49 5.88
CA VAL A 76 8.59 1.23 5.46
C VAL A 76 7.66 0.55 4.48
N SER A 77 8.16 0.08 3.34
CA SER A 77 7.38 -0.67 2.36
C SER A 77 8.00 -2.02 2.06
N GLY A 78 7.16 -3.01 1.73
CA GLY A 78 7.58 -4.36 1.32
C GLY A 78 7.89 -4.47 -0.18
N GLU A 79 8.31 -3.38 -0.83
CA GLU A 79 8.65 -3.39 -2.25
C GLU A 79 9.96 -4.13 -2.51
N SER A 80 9.95 -5.02 -3.54
CA SER A 80 11.12 -5.71 -4.06
C SER A 80 11.30 -5.37 -5.53
N LEU A 81 12.52 -5.11 -5.97
CA LEU A 81 12.81 -4.65 -7.34
C LEU A 81 12.42 -5.71 -8.37
N GLY A 82 11.69 -5.29 -9.40
CA GLY A 82 11.34 -6.13 -10.55
C GLY A 82 10.20 -7.14 -10.32
N GLN A 83 9.56 -7.18 -9.15
CA GLN A 83 8.50 -8.15 -8.87
C GLN A 83 7.19 -7.84 -9.61
N VAL A 84 6.85 -6.56 -9.73
CA VAL A 84 5.65 -6.08 -10.45
C VAL A 84 5.97 -4.76 -11.16
N ALA A 85 5.11 -4.35 -12.10
CA ALA A 85 5.32 -3.17 -12.94
C ALA A 85 5.58 -1.87 -12.16
N SER A 86 5.03 -1.71 -10.97
CA SER A 86 5.29 -0.53 -10.13
C SER A 86 6.64 -0.56 -9.40
N GLN A 87 7.35 -1.67 -9.44
CA GLN A 87 8.61 -1.90 -8.71
C GLN A 87 9.84 -1.90 -9.61
N THR A 88 9.83 -1.10 -10.67
CA THR A 88 11.04 -0.70 -11.42
C THR A 88 11.71 0.49 -10.71
N LEU A 89 12.98 0.73 -10.96
CA LEU A 89 13.71 1.86 -10.37
C LEU A 89 13.05 3.20 -10.72
N GLU A 90 12.65 3.37 -11.99
CA GLU A 90 11.99 4.57 -12.50
C GLU A 90 10.65 4.81 -11.78
N ASN A 91 9.82 3.77 -11.69
CA ASN A 91 8.53 3.89 -11.03
C ASN A 91 8.68 4.13 -9.52
N MET A 92 9.62 3.44 -8.86
CA MET A 92 9.89 3.65 -7.43
C MET A 92 10.39 5.07 -7.15
N MET A 93 11.22 5.65 -8.04
CA MET A 93 11.66 7.03 -7.96
C MET A 93 10.47 7.99 -8.09
N VAL A 94 9.62 7.82 -9.09
CA VAL A 94 8.43 8.65 -9.31
C VAL A 94 7.42 8.50 -8.16
N ILE A 95 7.26 7.29 -7.60
CA ILE A 95 6.40 7.06 -6.42
C ILE A 95 6.96 7.78 -5.19
N GLN A 96 8.28 7.76 -4.98
CA GLN A 96 8.94 8.46 -3.87
C GLN A 96 8.64 9.95 -3.85
N THR A 97 8.52 10.61 -5.01
CA THR A 97 8.24 12.06 -5.07
C THR A 97 6.85 12.46 -4.57
N ALA A 98 5.98 11.49 -4.30
CA ALA A 98 4.65 11.77 -3.73
C ALA A 98 4.70 12.22 -2.27
N THR A 99 5.82 12.02 -1.58
CA THR A 99 6.04 12.46 -0.20
C THR A 99 7.49 12.85 0.03
N THR A 100 7.71 13.79 0.94
CA THR A 100 9.05 14.15 1.45
C THR A 100 9.53 13.23 2.57
N MET A 101 8.62 12.38 3.10
CA MET A 101 8.98 11.42 4.14
C MET A 101 9.85 10.30 3.55
N PRO A 102 10.98 9.94 4.16
CA PRO A 102 11.81 8.83 3.69
C PRO A 102 11.02 7.51 3.66
N ILE A 103 11.23 6.71 2.61
CA ILE A 103 10.64 5.37 2.50
C ILE A 103 11.77 4.34 2.51
N LEU A 104 11.85 3.54 3.55
CA LEU A 104 12.78 2.41 3.64
C LEU A 104 12.18 1.19 2.94
N ARG A 105 13.01 0.47 2.21
CA ARG A 105 12.62 -0.72 1.43
C ARG A 105 13.55 -1.89 1.76
N PRO A 106 13.36 -2.54 2.93
CA PRO A 106 14.28 -3.59 3.40
C PRO A 106 14.35 -4.80 2.47
N LEU A 107 13.33 -5.02 1.64
CA LEU A 107 13.25 -6.17 0.72
C LEU A 107 13.70 -5.82 -0.71
N VAL A 108 14.17 -4.60 -0.98
CA VAL A 108 14.39 -4.10 -2.35
C VAL A 108 15.38 -4.94 -3.16
N GLY A 109 16.40 -5.53 -2.51
CA GLY A 109 17.42 -6.38 -3.13
C GLY A 109 17.15 -7.88 -3.01
N MET A 110 16.03 -8.29 -2.43
CA MET A 110 15.70 -9.70 -2.22
C MET A 110 14.85 -10.24 -3.37
N ASP A 111 15.12 -11.47 -3.79
CA ASP A 111 14.25 -12.16 -4.72
C ASP A 111 13.03 -12.78 -4.02
N LYS A 112 12.08 -13.28 -4.83
CA LYS A 112 10.82 -13.84 -4.30
C LYS A 112 11.06 -15.05 -3.37
N ASN A 113 12.05 -15.88 -3.65
CA ASN A 113 12.31 -17.08 -2.84
C ASN A 113 12.92 -16.70 -1.49
N GLU A 114 13.82 -15.72 -1.46
CA GLU A 114 14.37 -15.17 -0.22
C GLU A 114 13.27 -14.60 0.66
N ILE A 115 12.35 -13.81 0.09
CA ILE A 115 11.21 -13.25 0.82
C ILE A 115 10.30 -14.37 1.37
N ILE A 116 10.04 -15.43 0.59
CA ILE A 116 9.26 -16.58 1.04
C ILE A 116 9.95 -17.30 2.22
N VAL A 117 11.27 -17.46 2.18
CA VAL A 117 12.02 -18.06 3.29
C VAL A 117 11.84 -17.24 4.57
N GLU A 118 11.97 -15.91 4.49
CA GLU A 118 11.77 -15.05 5.66
C GLU A 118 10.32 -15.10 6.16
N ALA A 119 9.33 -15.07 5.25
CA ALA A 119 7.92 -15.19 5.62
C ALA A 119 7.60 -16.51 6.35
N ARG A 120 8.23 -17.62 5.94
CA ARG A 120 8.10 -18.91 6.62
C ARG A 120 8.73 -18.89 8.02
N LYS A 121 9.92 -18.30 8.16
CA LYS A 121 10.57 -18.14 9.48
C LYS A 121 9.72 -17.32 10.45
N LEU A 122 9.05 -16.29 9.96
CA LEU A 122 8.14 -15.45 10.73
C LEU A 122 6.77 -16.11 10.98
N GLY A 123 6.45 -17.22 10.32
CA GLY A 123 5.16 -17.89 10.40
C GLY A 123 4.01 -17.12 9.70
N THR A 124 4.33 -16.21 8.79
CA THR A 124 3.33 -15.39 8.06
C THR A 124 3.00 -15.93 6.67
N PHE A 125 3.77 -16.89 6.16
CA PHE A 125 3.66 -17.37 4.79
C PHE A 125 2.28 -17.95 4.48
N GLU A 126 1.78 -18.86 5.32
CA GLU A 126 0.51 -19.58 5.07
C GLU A 126 -0.68 -18.63 5.01
N THR A 127 -0.72 -17.63 5.91
CA THR A 127 -1.74 -16.57 5.85
C THR A 127 -1.55 -15.69 4.60
N SER A 128 -0.31 -15.38 4.23
CA SER A 128 -0.01 -14.50 3.09
C SER A 128 -0.48 -15.06 1.75
N ILE A 129 -0.46 -16.39 1.57
CA ILE A 129 -0.86 -17.06 0.32
C ILE A 129 -2.35 -17.37 0.22
N LEU A 130 -3.14 -17.09 1.25
CA LEU A 130 -4.60 -17.25 1.18
C LEU A 130 -5.17 -16.44 0.02
N PRO A 131 -6.15 -16.99 -0.73
CA PRO A 131 -6.76 -16.25 -1.83
C PRO A 131 -7.40 -14.94 -1.35
N ASP A 132 -7.14 -13.86 -2.06
CA ASP A 132 -7.81 -12.58 -1.87
C ASP A 132 -7.86 -11.79 -3.17
N GLU A 133 -8.71 -10.77 -3.19
CA GLU A 133 -8.75 -9.78 -4.28
C GLU A 133 -7.85 -8.61 -3.90
N ASP A 134 -6.65 -8.57 -4.49
CA ASP A 134 -5.75 -7.43 -4.31
C ASP A 134 -6.40 -6.15 -4.85
N CYS A 135 -6.42 -5.11 -4.05
CA CYS A 135 -6.94 -3.81 -4.44
C CYS A 135 -6.26 -3.25 -5.70
N CYS A 136 -4.98 -3.58 -5.93
CA CYS A 136 -4.25 -3.09 -7.09
C CYS A 136 -4.67 -3.78 -8.39
N THR A 137 -5.23 -5.00 -8.34
CA THR A 137 -5.59 -5.77 -9.55
C THR A 137 -6.93 -5.39 -10.15
N LEU A 138 -7.86 -4.87 -9.35
CA LEU A 138 -9.25 -4.59 -9.77
C LEU A 138 -9.34 -3.72 -11.03
N PHE A 139 -8.44 -2.75 -11.18
CA PHE A 139 -8.41 -1.84 -12.34
C PHE A 139 -7.02 -1.75 -12.97
N THR A 140 -6.23 -2.80 -12.86
CA THR A 140 -4.90 -2.85 -13.49
C THR A 140 -5.02 -2.82 -15.01
N PRO A 141 -4.30 -1.94 -15.70
CA PRO A 141 -4.29 -1.94 -17.16
C PRO A 141 -3.59 -3.19 -17.68
N PRO A 142 -3.93 -3.67 -18.91
CA PRO A 142 -3.24 -4.81 -19.55
C PRO A 142 -1.74 -4.59 -19.72
N HIS A 143 -1.34 -3.34 -19.92
CA HIS A 143 0.05 -2.91 -20.08
C HIS A 143 0.32 -1.75 -19.11
N PRO A 144 0.67 -2.04 -17.85
CA PRO A 144 1.05 -1.00 -16.90
C PRO A 144 2.39 -0.38 -17.30
N GLU A 145 2.54 0.92 -17.06
CA GLU A 145 3.79 1.63 -17.33
C GLU A 145 4.90 1.14 -16.38
N THR A 146 6.06 0.82 -16.95
CA THR A 146 7.24 0.37 -16.21
C THR A 146 8.36 1.41 -16.15
N HIS A 147 8.28 2.47 -16.94
CA HIS A 147 9.27 3.55 -17.06
C HIS A 147 8.58 4.92 -16.96
N ALA A 148 7.72 5.10 -15.96
CA ALA A 148 6.96 6.33 -15.77
C ALA A 148 7.88 7.54 -15.60
N ARG A 149 7.53 8.65 -16.26
CA ARG A 149 8.24 9.92 -16.16
C ARG A 149 7.47 10.86 -15.24
N ILE A 150 8.20 11.56 -14.38
CA ILE A 150 7.60 12.46 -13.39
C ILE A 150 6.64 13.48 -14.02
N LYS A 151 7.00 14.09 -15.15
CA LYS A 151 6.17 15.07 -15.86
C LYS A 151 4.82 14.47 -16.32
N GLU A 152 4.83 13.26 -16.87
CA GLU A 152 3.61 12.58 -17.34
C GLU A 152 2.69 12.21 -16.17
N VAL A 153 3.30 11.81 -15.05
CA VAL A 153 2.57 11.47 -13.83
C VAL A 153 1.96 12.72 -13.20
N GLU A 154 2.70 13.82 -13.08
CA GLU A 154 2.21 15.10 -12.57
C GLU A 154 1.10 15.68 -13.46
N GLU A 155 1.23 15.60 -14.78
CA GLU A 155 0.17 15.99 -15.72
C GLU A 155 -1.09 15.12 -15.54
N SER A 156 -0.93 13.81 -15.37
CA SER A 156 -2.07 12.93 -15.10
C SER A 156 -2.71 13.25 -13.75
N GLU A 157 -1.90 13.56 -12.75
CA GLU A 157 -2.31 13.87 -11.39
C GLU A 157 -3.02 15.22 -11.28
N SER A 158 -2.66 16.20 -12.10
CA SER A 158 -3.31 17.53 -12.15
C SER A 158 -4.80 17.50 -12.51
N ARG A 159 -5.28 16.38 -13.05
CA ARG A 159 -6.71 16.12 -13.33
C ARG A 159 -7.50 15.63 -12.11
N LEU A 160 -6.80 15.40 -11.00
CA LEU A 160 -7.35 14.85 -9.75
C LEU A 160 -7.32 15.92 -8.65
N GLU A 161 -8.30 15.90 -7.79
CA GLU A 161 -8.32 16.73 -6.58
C GLU A 161 -7.57 16.02 -5.46
N VAL A 162 -6.23 15.96 -5.59
CA VAL A 162 -5.36 15.11 -4.76
C VAL A 162 -5.60 15.31 -3.27
N ASP A 163 -5.59 16.55 -2.79
CA ASP A 163 -5.75 16.87 -1.37
C ASP A 163 -7.11 16.44 -0.83
N ARG A 164 -8.19 16.70 -1.59
CA ARG A 164 -9.53 16.24 -1.22
C ARG A 164 -9.58 14.72 -1.13
N MET A 165 -9.09 14.02 -2.16
CA MET A 165 -9.12 12.56 -2.20
C MET A 165 -8.31 11.92 -1.06
N VAL A 166 -7.16 12.49 -0.71
CA VAL A 166 -6.35 12.05 0.44
C VAL A 166 -7.12 12.30 1.74
N ASN A 167 -7.69 13.48 1.93
CA ASN A 167 -8.45 13.82 3.13
C ASN A 167 -9.70 12.93 3.30
N ASP A 168 -10.42 12.63 2.23
CA ASP A 168 -11.57 11.73 2.24
C ASP A 168 -11.17 10.31 2.68
N ALA A 169 -10.03 9.80 2.19
CA ALA A 169 -9.50 8.50 2.60
C ALA A 169 -9.07 8.49 4.07
N LEU A 170 -8.43 9.56 4.54
CA LEU A 170 -8.03 9.73 5.93
C LEU A 170 -9.23 9.78 6.88
N ALA A 171 -10.30 10.46 6.49
CA ALA A 171 -11.53 10.57 7.27
C ALA A 171 -12.25 9.22 7.45
N GLN A 172 -12.08 8.30 6.49
CA GLN A 172 -12.68 6.96 6.50
C GLN A 172 -11.75 5.88 7.05
N THR A 173 -10.55 6.25 7.54
CA THR A 173 -9.58 5.30 8.07
C THR A 173 -10.06 4.69 9.39
N GLU A 174 -10.16 3.37 9.43
CA GLU A 174 -10.42 2.61 10.66
C GLU A 174 -9.09 2.37 11.38
N VAL A 175 -9.07 2.58 12.70
CA VAL A 175 -7.87 2.38 13.53
C VAL A 175 -8.12 1.27 14.55
N MET A 176 -7.30 0.24 14.50
CA MET A 176 -7.34 -0.90 15.42
C MET A 176 -6.05 -0.99 16.22
N ARG A 177 -6.16 -1.17 17.54
CA ARG A 177 -5.01 -1.39 18.43
C ARG A 177 -4.89 -2.86 18.75
N LEU A 178 -3.78 -3.45 18.36
CA LEU A 178 -3.48 -4.87 18.54
C LEU A 178 -2.42 -5.05 19.62
N SER A 179 -2.49 -6.15 20.39
CA SER A 179 -1.51 -6.47 21.43
C SER A 179 -1.33 -7.97 21.59
N PHE A 180 -0.17 -8.37 22.10
CA PHE A 180 0.10 -9.73 22.52
C PHE A 180 0.54 -9.75 24.00
N PRO A 181 -0.06 -10.60 24.87
CA PRO A 181 -1.28 -11.38 24.58
C PRO A 181 -2.47 -10.49 24.24
N PRO A 182 -3.48 -11.00 23.52
CA PRO A 182 -4.69 -10.24 23.21
C PRO A 182 -5.31 -9.71 24.51
N ARG A 183 -5.71 -8.44 24.52
CA ARG A 183 -6.48 -7.91 25.66
C ARG A 183 -7.87 -8.51 25.61
N PRO A 184 -8.42 -8.94 26.76
CA PRO A 184 -9.85 -9.29 26.81
C PRO A 184 -10.69 -8.10 26.36
N ALA A 185 -11.76 -8.40 25.61
CA ALA A 185 -12.71 -7.43 25.11
C ALA A 185 -13.44 -6.72 26.23
#